data_abebff4acca4d284e9a78e4288d12c97
#
_entry.id   abebff4acca4d284e9a78e4288d12c97
#
_cell.length_a   1.000
_cell.length_b   1.000
_cell.length_c   1.000
_cell.angle_alpha   90.00
_cell.angle_beta   90.00
_cell.angle_gamma   90.00
#
_symmetry.space_group_name_H-M   'P 1'
#
loop_
_entity.id
_entity.type
_entity.pdbx_description
1 polymer ?
#
loop_
_entity_poly.entity_id
_entity_poly.type
_entity_poly.pdbx_seq_one_letter_code
_entity_poly.pdbx_strand_id
1 'polypeptide(L)'
;LPNVREITPSYMDFIIRDNDSVLKHWVREGISGWRLDVIDELPAEFSQLFFAELKKANPDAVMIGEVWEDASNKVAYGVQRQYFCGCEMDSSMNYPFREHMFNFILGKIDGRTCMRRMESLRENYPKENFYATMNLIASHDILRPVTVFGEAPYHENMTEREQVTFKLDAEAEKLGKARLKMAALWQMTYPGVPCVYYGDEIGLQGFKDPSNRRPYDWENGDNELRETYKKFIAARNENIVLRTGEFLPLPSYDDIFAYARVIRTGRDVFDQEAKNDAYLVAFNRSRYEERFVSFDVSDFANGIFIDAFDNTRKFPVKRKRVEFTLKPLEGVLLHHVPQQK
;
A
#
# COMPACT_ATOMS: atom_id res chain seq x y z
N LEU A 1 3.72 29.78 8.51
CA LEU A 1 5.00 29.93 7.80
C LEU A 1 4.81 30.82 6.59
N PRO A 2 5.81 31.69 6.23
CA PRO A 2 5.72 32.46 4.99
C PRO A 2 5.78 31.51 3.79
N ASN A 3 4.92 31.76 2.80
CA ASN A 3 4.92 31.03 1.55
C ASN A 3 5.87 31.70 0.55
N VAL A 4 6.48 30.89 -0.33
CA VAL A 4 7.22 31.44 -1.48
C VAL A 4 6.25 31.64 -2.64
N ARG A 5 6.61 32.48 -3.57
CA ARG A 5 5.86 32.60 -4.82
C ARG A 5 6.46 31.66 -5.86
N GLU A 6 5.89 30.46 -5.94
CA GLU A 6 6.45 29.29 -6.64
C GLU A 6 6.71 29.54 -8.14
N ILE A 7 5.86 30.41 -8.76
CA ILE A 7 5.96 30.74 -10.19
C ILE A 7 6.90 31.94 -10.48
N THR A 8 7.61 32.46 -9.46
CA THR A 8 8.60 33.52 -9.68
C THR A 8 9.74 32.96 -10.57
N PRO A 9 10.12 33.66 -11.67
CA PRO A 9 11.14 33.14 -12.60
C PRO A 9 12.43 32.69 -11.91
N SER A 10 12.98 33.52 -11.01
CA SER A 10 14.22 33.19 -10.31
C SER A 10 14.09 31.95 -9.40
N TYR A 11 12.91 31.72 -8.81
CA TYR A 11 12.67 30.51 -8.00
C TYR A 11 12.52 29.27 -8.89
N MET A 12 11.79 29.40 -9.99
CA MET A 12 11.66 28.31 -10.97
C MET A 12 13.00 27.96 -11.61
N ASP A 13 13.86 28.96 -11.87
CA ASP A 13 15.21 28.72 -12.40
C ASP A 13 16.04 27.94 -11.37
N PHE A 14 16.08 28.40 -10.12
CA PHE A 14 16.83 27.76 -9.04
C PHE A 14 16.37 26.34 -8.75
N ILE A 15 15.05 26.10 -8.71
CA ILE A 15 14.51 24.76 -8.39
C ILE A 15 14.52 23.83 -9.59
N ILE A 16 14.22 24.32 -10.81
CA ILE A 16 13.85 23.45 -11.94
C ILE A 16 14.72 23.66 -13.18
N ARG A 17 14.84 24.93 -13.70
CA ARG A 17 15.29 25.18 -15.08
C ARG A 17 16.79 25.22 -15.25
N ASP A 18 17.51 25.87 -14.33
CA ASP A 18 18.95 26.06 -14.46
C ASP A 18 19.69 24.72 -14.59
N ASN A 19 20.84 24.76 -15.24
CA ASN A 19 21.69 23.58 -15.37
C ASN A 19 22.13 23.03 -14.02
N ASP A 20 22.26 23.88 -13.02
CA ASP A 20 22.58 23.51 -11.64
C ASP A 20 21.39 23.71 -10.69
N SER A 21 20.18 23.58 -11.20
CA SER A 21 18.95 23.61 -10.40
C SER A 21 18.94 22.47 -9.39
N VAL A 22 18.17 22.65 -8.31
CA VAL A 22 17.99 21.62 -7.27
C VAL A 22 17.58 20.29 -7.89
N LEU A 23 16.61 20.30 -8.81
CA LEU A 23 16.17 19.10 -9.53
C LEU A 23 17.33 18.38 -10.22
N LYS A 24 18.07 19.11 -11.07
CA LYS A 24 19.10 18.50 -11.92
C LYS A 24 20.36 18.13 -11.14
N HIS A 25 20.69 18.90 -10.09
CA HIS A 25 21.78 18.58 -9.20
C HIS A 25 21.60 17.18 -8.60
N TRP A 26 20.46 16.92 -7.95
CA TRP A 26 20.27 15.63 -7.30
C TRP A 26 20.07 14.47 -8.28
N VAL A 27 19.52 14.73 -9.48
CA VAL A 27 19.48 13.69 -10.54
C VAL A 27 20.90 13.30 -10.96
N ARG A 28 21.83 14.26 -11.08
CA ARG A 28 23.26 13.96 -11.34
C ARG A 28 23.94 13.19 -10.22
N GLU A 29 23.53 13.44 -8.96
CA GLU A 29 24.01 12.67 -7.80
C GLU A 29 23.39 11.25 -7.73
N GLY A 30 22.49 10.89 -8.65
CA GLY A 30 22.00 9.52 -8.84
C GLY A 30 20.66 9.21 -8.21
N ILE A 31 19.86 10.21 -7.80
CA ILE A 31 18.47 9.91 -7.39
C ILE A 31 17.62 9.48 -8.59
N SER A 32 16.67 8.57 -8.32
CA SER A 32 15.78 8.02 -9.34
C SER A 32 14.39 8.64 -9.34
N GLY A 33 14.19 9.74 -8.65
CA GLY A 33 12.90 10.43 -8.62
C GLY A 33 12.75 11.43 -7.49
N TRP A 34 11.58 12.04 -7.44
CA TRP A 34 11.22 13.07 -6.46
C TRP A 34 9.83 12.81 -5.86
N ARG A 35 9.69 13.05 -4.58
CA ARG A 35 8.40 13.19 -3.92
C ARG A 35 8.13 14.67 -3.66
N LEU A 36 7.02 15.18 -4.18
CA LEU A 36 6.59 16.54 -3.95
C LEU A 36 5.63 16.59 -2.77
N ASP A 37 6.01 17.39 -1.79
CA ASP A 37 5.24 17.66 -0.59
C ASP A 37 4.01 18.48 -0.93
N VAL A 38 2.85 18.10 -0.39
CA VAL A 38 1.57 18.78 -0.54
C VAL A 38 1.35 19.31 -1.97
N ILE A 39 1.43 18.42 -2.97
CA ILE A 39 1.34 18.83 -4.39
C ILE A 39 0.05 19.60 -4.71
N ASP A 40 -0.99 19.43 -3.90
CA ASP A 40 -2.25 20.16 -4.02
C ASP A 40 -2.08 21.68 -3.86
N GLU A 41 -1.09 22.12 -3.09
CA GLU A 41 -0.80 23.55 -2.85
C GLU A 41 0.14 24.15 -3.91
N LEU A 42 0.78 23.32 -4.73
CA LEU A 42 1.63 23.79 -5.82
C LEU A 42 0.80 24.19 -7.03
N PRO A 43 1.11 25.32 -7.71
CA PRO A 43 0.50 25.65 -8.99
C PRO A 43 0.74 24.55 -10.03
N ALA A 44 -0.26 24.22 -10.86
CA ALA A 44 -0.14 23.19 -11.90
C ALA A 44 1.02 23.49 -12.88
N GLU A 45 1.26 24.77 -13.19
CA GLU A 45 2.40 25.21 -14.01
C GLU A 45 3.74 24.79 -13.41
N PHE A 46 3.88 24.86 -12.07
CA PHE A 46 5.10 24.44 -11.39
C PHE A 46 5.29 22.92 -11.47
N SER A 47 4.26 22.14 -11.11
CA SER A 47 4.33 20.67 -11.12
C SER A 47 4.53 20.11 -12.53
N GLN A 48 3.87 20.68 -13.54
CA GLN A 48 4.02 20.30 -14.93
C GLN A 48 5.45 20.58 -15.47
N LEU A 49 5.99 21.75 -15.15
CA LEU A 49 7.36 22.08 -15.55
C LEU A 49 8.37 21.19 -14.82
N PHE A 50 8.17 20.95 -13.54
CA PHE A 50 9.03 20.05 -12.76
C PHE A 50 9.03 18.64 -13.36
N PHE A 51 7.86 18.10 -13.67
CA PHE A 51 7.72 16.80 -14.33
C PHE A 51 8.44 16.75 -15.68
N ALA A 52 8.21 17.74 -16.53
CA ALA A 52 8.83 17.81 -17.87
C ALA A 52 10.36 17.87 -17.80
N GLU A 53 10.93 18.71 -16.92
CA GLU A 53 12.38 18.83 -16.76
C GLU A 53 13.00 17.60 -16.08
N LEU A 54 12.27 16.95 -15.15
CA LEU A 54 12.69 15.68 -14.54
C LEU A 54 12.82 14.59 -15.61
N LYS A 55 11.79 14.43 -16.46
CA LYS A 55 11.81 13.43 -17.55
C LYS A 55 12.86 13.72 -18.62
N LYS A 56 13.21 14.98 -18.86
CA LYS A 56 14.34 15.33 -19.73
C LYS A 56 15.70 14.97 -19.08
N ALA A 57 15.84 15.19 -17.78
CA ALA A 57 17.08 14.89 -17.06
C ALA A 57 17.28 13.38 -16.88
N ASN A 58 16.21 12.65 -16.60
CA ASN A 58 16.18 11.20 -16.48
C ASN A 58 14.79 10.66 -16.87
N PRO A 59 14.62 10.06 -18.06
CA PRO A 59 13.33 9.52 -18.52
C PRO A 59 12.73 8.46 -17.58
N ASP A 60 13.56 7.71 -16.86
CA ASP A 60 13.15 6.64 -15.94
C ASP A 60 12.85 7.16 -14.52
N ALA A 61 13.14 8.43 -14.25
CA ALA A 61 12.87 9.01 -12.93
C ALA A 61 11.36 9.07 -12.64
N VAL A 62 10.99 8.77 -11.40
CA VAL A 62 9.60 8.76 -10.92
C VAL A 62 9.27 10.03 -10.16
N MET A 63 8.14 10.65 -10.46
CA MET A 63 7.59 11.76 -9.68
C MET A 63 6.39 11.28 -8.88
N ILE A 64 6.48 11.40 -7.55
CA ILE A 64 5.43 11.02 -6.61
C ILE A 64 4.83 12.29 -6.00
N GLY A 65 3.51 12.44 -6.08
CA GLY A 65 2.81 13.54 -5.40
C GLY A 65 2.19 13.09 -4.07
N GLU A 66 2.23 13.95 -3.07
CA GLU A 66 1.44 13.75 -1.87
C GLU A 66 0.02 14.25 -2.10
N VAL A 67 -0.92 13.32 -2.21
CA VAL A 67 -2.36 13.56 -2.32
C VAL A 67 -3.06 12.65 -1.33
N TRP A 68 -3.91 13.24 -0.47
CA TRP A 68 -4.56 12.48 0.61
C TRP A 68 -5.86 11.80 0.19
N GLU A 69 -6.46 12.24 -0.91
CA GLU A 69 -7.70 11.69 -1.45
C GLU A 69 -7.47 10.97 -2.78
N ASP A 70 -8.55 10.65 -3.47
CA ASP A 70 -8.48 10.09 -4.82
C ASP A 70 -7.86 11.11 -5.79
N ALA A 71 -6.66 10.81 -6.27
CA ALA A 71 -5.89 11.70 -7.13
C ALA A 71 -6.46 11.84 -8.56
N SER A 72 -7.35 10.95 -8.98
CA SER A 72 -7.94 10.98 -10.33
C SER A 72 -8.98 12.09 -10.51
N ASN A 73 -9.61 12.50 -9.41
CA ASN A 73 -10.71 13.49 -9.44
C ASN A 73 -10.53 14.62 -8.43
N LYS A 74 -9.31 14.83 -7.97
CA LYS A 74 -9.00 15.86 -6.96
C LYS A 74 -9.33 17.26 -7.46
N VAL A 75 -10.07 17.99 -6.65
CA VAL A 75 -10.26 19.44 -6.79
C VAL A 75 -9.50 20.14 -5.65
N ALA A 76 -8.53 20.96 -5.99
CA ALA A 76 -7.78 21.76 -5.04
C ALA A 76 -7.87 23.24 -5.43
N TYR A 77 -8.20 24.10 -4.46
CA TYR A 77 -8.36 25.54 -4.66
C TYR A 77 -9.33 25.92 -5.80
N GLY A 78 -10.40 25.13 -5.99
CA GLY A 78 -11.41 25.35 -7.02
C GLY A 78 -10.97 24.91 -8.44
N VAL A 79 -9.81 24.27 -8.59
CA VAL A 79 -9.28 23.75 -9.86
C VAL A 79 -9.25 22.24 -9.80
N GLN A 80 -9.83 21.59 -10.80
CA GLN A 80 -9.66 20.14 -10.97
C GLN A 80 -8.24 19.86 -11.43
N ARG A 81 -7.54 19.03 -10.66
CA ARG A 81 -6.15 18.65 -10.92
C ARG A 81 -6.08 17.57 -11.99
N GLN A 82 -5.00 17.58 -12.78
CA GLN A 82 -4.78 16.66 -13.90
C GLN A 82 -3.62 15.70 -13.60
N TYR A 83 -3.54 15.23 -12.36
CA TYR A 83 -2.40 14.48 -11.84
C TYR A 83 -2.01 13.27 -12.67
N PHE A 84 -2.98 12.50 -13.15
CA PHE A 84 -2.73 11.28 -13.93
C PHE A 84 -3.00 11.45 -15.43
N CYS A 85 -2.97 12.68 -15.93
CA CYS A 85 -3.10 12.98 -17.36
C CYS A 85 -1.74 12.95 -18.11
N GLY A 86 -0.68 12.43 -17.49
CA GLY A 86 0.63 12.23 -18.11
C GLY A 86 1.57 13.43 -18.05
N CYS A 87 1.29 14.46 -17.26
CA CYS A 87 2.10 15.68 -17.23
C CYS A 87 2.37 16.25 -15.84
N GLU A 88 1.85 15.68 -14.77
CA GLU A 88 2.04 16.22 -13.41
C GLU A 88 2.72 15.25 -12.45
N MET A 89 2.43 13.94 -12.52
CA MET A 89 3.10 12.92 -11.71
C MET A 89 2.90 11.51 -12.27
N ASP A 90 3.80 10.58 -11.91
CA ASP A 90 3.68 9.17 -12.23
C ASP A 90 2.91 8.39 -11.15
N SER A 91 3.03 8.83 -9.89
CA SER A 91 2.55 8.12 -8.71
C SER A 91 2.03 9.09 -7.66
N SER A 92 1.12 8.62 -6.82
CA SER A 92 0.68 9.32 -5.61
C SER A 92 0.92 8.48 -4.36
N MET A 93 1.05 9.14 -3.21
CA MET A 93 0.94 8.50 -1.92
C MET A 93 -0.50 8.00 -1.74
N ASN A 94 -0.69 6.68 -1.67
CA ASN A 94 -2.02 6.06 -1.72
C ASN A 94 -2.70 6.04 -0.35
N TYR A 95 -3.03 7.21 0.18
CA TYR A 95 -3.80 7.33 1.42
C TYR A 95 -5.20 6.69 1.33
N PRO A 96 -5.93 6.75 0.19
CA PRO A 96 -7.20 6.02 0.05
C PRO A 96 -7.07 4.52 0.25
N PHE A 97 -6.02 3.86 -0.28
CA PHE A 97 -5.73 2.45 -0.02
C PHE A 97 -5.61 2.19 1.49
N ARG A 98 -4.80 3.00 2.19
CA ARG A 98 -4.63 2.90 3.63
C ARG A 98 -5.96 3.07 4.37
N GLU A 99 -6.73 4.10 4.03
CA GLU A 99 -8.00 4.38 4.69
C GLU A 99 -8.99 3.22 4.55
N HIS A 100 -9.14 2.68 3.35
CA HIS A 100 -10.08 1.59 3.10
C HIS A 100 -9.66 0.31 3.81
N MET A 101 -8.37 -0.02 3.79
CA MET A 101 -7.80 -1.15 4.51
C MET A 101 -7.99 -1.01 6.03
N PHE A 102 -7.67 0.15 6.61
CA PHE A 102 -7.84 0.41 8.04
C PHE A 102 -9.31 0.34 8.45
N ASN A 103 -10.21 0.95 7.68
CA ASN A 103 -11.64 0.93 7.95
C ASN A 103 -12.20 -0.50 7.91
N PHE A 104 -11.71 -1.35 7.01
CA PHE A 104 -12.06 -2.77 7.00
C PHE A 104 -11.49 -3.49 8.23
N ILE A 105 -10.18 -3.43 8.48
CA ILE A 105 -9.53 -4.14 9.59
C ILE A 105 -10.13 -3.75 10.95
N LEU A 106 -10.49 -2.47 11.12
CA LEU A 106 -11.13 -1.94 12.33
C LEU A 106 -12.64 -2.19 12.43
N GLY A 107 -13.25 -2.83 11.42
CA GLY A 107 -14.67 -3.14 11.46
C GLY A 107 -15.61 -1.98 11.13
N LYS A 108 -15.09 -0.86 10.62
CA LYS A 108 -15.90 0.32 10.26
C LYS A 108 -16.66 0.16 8.94
N ILE A 109 -16.16 -0.67 8.04
CA ILE A 109 -16.82 -1.06 6.78
C ILE A 109 -16.73 -2.57 6.61
N ASP A 110 -17.68 -3.18 5.92
CA ASP A 110 -17.64 -4.60 5.58
C ASP A 110 -16.74 -4.90 4.36
N GLY A 111 -16.48 -6.18 4.11
CA GLY A 111 -15.62 -6.62 3.00
C GLY A 111 -16.15 -6.21 1.63
N ARG A 112 -17.47 -6.22 1.44
CA ARG A 112 -18.11 -5.79 0.19
C ARG A 112 -17.91 -4.30 -0.08
N THR A 113 -18.11 -3.47 0.93
CA THR A 113 -17.89 -2.03 0.83
C THR A 113 -16.43 -1.71 0.60
N CYS A 114 -15.52 -2.43 1.29
CA CYS A 114 -14.09 -2.29 1.08
C CYS A 114 -13.69 -2.63 -0.37
N MET A 115 -14.17 -3.76 -0.88
CA MET A 115 -13.89 -4.18 -2.27
C MET A 115 -14.37 -3.14 -3.28
N ARG A 116 -15.59 -2.63 -3.13
CA ARG A 116 -16.13 -1.59 -4.03
C ARG A 116 -15.26 -0.33 -4.03
N ARG A 117 -14.76 0.09 -2.87
CA ARG A 117 -13.87 1.26 -2.77
C ARG A 117 -12.50 1.02 -3.40
N MET A 118 -11.93 -0.17 -3.20
CA MET A 118 -10.66 -0.57 -3.83
C MET A 118 -10.80 -0.68 -5.36
N GLU A 119 -11.91 -1.23 -5.84
CA GLU A 119 -12.21 -1.29 -7.28
C GLU A 119 -12.43 0.10 -7.87
N SER A 120 -13.08 1.01 -7.15
CA SER A 120 -13.25 2.39 -7.62
C SER A 120 -11.90 3.06 -7.89
N LEU A 121 -10.90 2.89 -7.01
CA LEU A 121 -9.55 3.41 -7.26
C LEU A 121 -8.92 2.74 -8.49
N ARG A 122 -9.08 1.42 -8.64
CA ARG A 122 -8.54 0.69 -9.78
C ARG A 122 -9.15 1.14 -11.11
N GLU A 123 -10.45 1.42 -11.11
CA GLU A 123 -11.19 1.87 -12.31
C GLU A 123 -10.91 3.33 -12.65
N ASN A 124 -10.68 4.17 -11.65
CA ASN A 124 -10.44 5.60 -11.84
C ASN A 124 -9.01 5.92 -12.28
N TYR A 125 -8.03 5.10 -11.92
CA TYR A 125 -6.62 5.36 -12.22
C TYR A 125 -6.22 4.73 -13.55
N PRO A 126 -5.45 5.42 -14.40
CA PRO A 126 -4.76 4.77 -15.51
C PRO A 126 -3.94 3.59 -14.98
N LYS A 127 -3.86 2.51 -15.74
CA LYS A 127 -3.23 1.25 -15.31
C LYS A 127 -1.80 1.47 -14.79
N GLU A 128 -1.01 2.23 -15.51
CA GLU A 128 0.38 2.54 -15.16
C GLU A 128 0.46 3.25 -13.80
N ASN A 129 -0.37 4.26 -13.59
CA ASN A 129 -0.43 5.00 -12.32
C ASN A 129 -0.94 4.13 -11.18
N PHE A 130 -1.98 3.29 -11.41
CA PHE A 130 -2.50 2.37 -10.39
C PHE A 130 -1.43 1.41 -9.87
N TYR A 131 -0.62 0.83 -10.78
CA TYR A 131 0.46 -0.08 -10.41
C TYR A 131 1.71 0.66 -9.88
N ALA A 132 1.81 1.96 -10.08
CA ALA A 132 2.87 2.80 -9.56
C ALA A 132 2.52 3.49 -8.23
N THR A 133 1.25 3.48 -7.77
CA THR A 133 0.87 4.16 -6.52
C THR A 133 1.69 3.67 -5.33
N MET A 134 2.12 4.59 -4.49
CA MET A 134 2.88 4.29 -3.28
C MET A 134 1.93 3.87 -2.15
N ASN A 135 1.77 2.58 -1.97
CA ASN A 135 0.91 2.00 -0.93
C ASN A 135 1.57 2.11 0.44
N LEU A 136 1.05 2.96 1.30
CA LEU A 136 1.54 3.16 2.66
C LEU A 136 0.57 2.59 3.70
N ILE A 137 1.11 2.13 4.82
CA ILE A 137 0.36 1.81 6.05
C ILE A 137 0.51 2.97 7.04
N ALA A 138 1.69 3.57 7.11
CA ALA A 138 1.99 4.72 7.92
C ALA A 138 2.88 5.73 7.20
N SER A 139 2.94 6.93 7.75
CA SER A 139 3.88 7.98 7.36
C SER A 139 4.24 8.83 8.59
N HIS A 140 5.09 9.82 8.38
CA HIS A 140 5.47 10.78 9.40
C HIS A 140 4.32 11.75 9.81
N ASP A 141 3.18 11.73 9.10
CA ASP A 141 2.05 12.65 9.33
C ASP A 141 0.87 11.99 10.07
N ILE A 142 0.91 10.68 10.25
CA ILE A 142 -0.19 9.91 10.79
C ILE A 142 0.24 9.01 11.95
N LEU A 143 -0.74 8.55 12.72
CA LEU A 143 -0.51 7.66 13.86
C LEU A 143 0.14 6.35 13.43
N ARG A 144 0.99 5.79 14.29
CA ARG A 144 1.58 4.47 14.10
C ARG A 144 0.50 3.37 14.04
N PRO A 145 0.61 2.41 13.11
CA PRO A 145 -0.44 1.43 12.88
C PRO A 145 -0.69 0.52 14.08
N VAL A 146 0.33 0.09 14.82
CA VAL A 146 0.13 -0.71 16.04
C VAL A 146 -0.72 0.05 17.06
N THR A 147 -0.49 1.37 17.22
CA THR A 147 -1.26 2.22 18.13
C THR A 147 -2.74 2.27 17.72
N VAL A 148 -3.01 2.46 16.42
CA VAL A 148 -4.38 2.51 15.89
C VAL A 148 -5.05 1.13 15.97
N PHE A 149 -4.37 0.08 15.55
CA PHE A 149 -4.89 -1.28 15.51
C PHE A 149 -5.05 -1.90 16.89
N GLY A 150 -4.28 -1.45 17.88
CA GLY A 150 -4.44 -1.79 19.28
C GLY A 150 -5.54 -0.99 19.99
N GLU A 151 -6.26 -0.14 19.24
CA GLU A 151 -7.39 0.65 19.75
C GLU A 151 -7.00 1.57 20.91
N ALA A 152 -5.85 2.23 20.78
CA ALA A 152 -5.44 3.26 21.73
C ALA A 152 -6.52 4.34 21.90
N PRO A 153 -6.61 4.99 23.08
CA PRO A 153 -7.54 6.09 23.32
C PRO A 153 -7.41 7.20 22.28
N TYR A 154 -8.47 7.96 22.09
CA TYR A 154 -8.48 9.09 21.17
C TYR A 154 -7.48 10.17 21.61
N HIS A 155 -6.45 10.40 20.81
CA HIS A 155 -5.30 11.20 21.19
C HIS A 155 -5.62 12.69 21.44
N GLU A 156 -6.70 13.23 20.86
CA GLU A 156 -7.11 14.62 21.10
C GLU A 156 -7.60 14.86 22.54
N ASN A 157 -7.93 13.79 23.27
CA ASN A 157 -8.27 13.85 24.69
C ASN A 157 -7.03 13.72 25.60
N MET A 158 -5.82 13.68 25.04
CA MET A 158 -4.57 13.46 25.77
C MET A 158 -3.67 14.68 25.60
N THR A 159 -2.96 15.02 26.69
CA THR A 159 -1.87 16.00 26.60
C THR A 159 -0.68 15.42 25.81
N GLU A 160 0.19 16.29 25.30
CA GLU A 160 1.43 15.82 24.60
C GLU A 160 2.26 14.89 25.48
N ARG A 161 2.38 15.21 26.78
CA ARG A 161 3.12 14.35 27.72
C ARG A 161 2.52 12.97 27.85
N GLU A 162 1.20 12.86 27.91
CA GLU A 162 0.50 11.57 27.94
C GLU A 162 0.70 10.81 26.64
N GLN A 163 0.61 11.48 25.47
CA GLN A 163 0.86 10.85 24.19
C GLN A 163 2.30 10.32 24.06
N VAL A 164 3.28 11.08 24.52
CA VAL A 164 4.70 10.68 24.47
C VAL A 164 4.98 9.48 25.37
N THR A 165 4.36 9.41 26.54
CA THR A 165 4.59 8.33 27.52
C THR A 165 3.66 7.13 27.36
N PHE A 166 2.60 7.26 26.56
CA PHE A 166 1.60 6.21 26.38
C PHE A 166 2.22 4.93 25.80
N LYS A 167 1.77 3.80 26.32
CA LYS A 167 2.02 2.46 25.81
C LYS A 167 0.73 1.67 25.86
N LEU A 168 0.47 0.90 24.83
CA LEU A 168 -0.58 -0.10 24.84
C LEU A 168 -0.31 -1.14 25.94
N ASP A 169 -1.35 -1.64 26.57
CA ASP A 169 -1.20 -2.85 27.39
C ASP A 169 -0.91 -4.08 26.52
N ALA A 170 -0.54 -5.19 27.14
CA ALA A 170 -0.09 -6.39 26.43
C ALA A 170 -1.14 -6.98 25.47
N GLU A 171 -2.43 -6.94 25.84
CA GLU A 171 -3.50 -7.47 24.99
C GLU A 171 -3.79 -6.54 23.80
N ALA A 172 -3.82 -5.24 24.04
CA ALA A 172 -3.99 -4.23 23.00
C ALA A 172 -2.80 -4.24 22.03
N GLU A 173 -1.56 -4.37 22.52
CA GLU A 173 -0.37 -4.48 21.68
C GLU A 173 -0.40 -5.76 20.83
N LYS A 174 -0.76 -6.89 21.41
CA LYS A 174 -0.93 -8.16 20.70
C LYS A 174 -1.97 -8.06 19.58
N LEU A 175 -3.12 -7.46 19.87
CA LEU A 175 -4.16 -7.17 18.88
C LEU A 175 -3.62 -6.26 17.77
N GLY A 176 -2.95 -5.17 18.14
CA GLY A 176 -2.36 -4.22 17.22
C GLY A 176 -1.37 -4.89 16.24
N LYS A 177 -0.50 -5.75 16.77
CA LYS A 177 0.47 -6.51 15.96
C LYS A 177 -0.19 -7.55 15.06
N ALA A 178 -1.22 -8.25 15.52
CA ALA A 178 -1.97 -9.21 14.70
C ALA A 178 -2.62 -8.51 13.49
N ARG A 179 -3.26 -7.38 13.69
CA ARG A 179 -3.84 -6.57 12.64
C ARG A 179 -2.79 -5.95 11.71
N LEU A 180 -1.64 -5.56 12.26
CA LEU A 180 -0.53 -5.05 11.44
C LEU A 180 0.04 -6.12 10.53
N LYS A 181 0.15 -7.37 10.98
CA LYS A 181 0.56 -8.51 10.11
C LYS A 181 -0.42 -8.68 8.93
N MET A 182 -1.73 -8.56 9.16
CA MET A 182 -2.71 -8.58 8.06
C MET A 182 -2.52 -7.40 7.10
N ALA A 183 -2.36 -6.19 7.61
CA ALA A 183 -2.13 -4.99 6.80
C ALA A 183 -0.84 -5.10 5.98
N ALA A 184 0.24 -5.60 6.57
CA ALA A 184 1.52 -5.80 5.89
C ALA A 184 1.42 -6.85 4.77
N LEU A 185 0.74 -7.97 5.01
CA LEU A 185 0.47 -8.95 3.95
C LEU A 185 -0.33 -8.34 2.80
N TRP A 186 -1.36 -7.56 3.12
CA TRP A 186 -2.16 -6.86 2.13
C TRP A 186 -1.32 -5.88 1.32
N GLN A 187 -0.52 -5.03 1.98
CA GLN A 187 0.38 -4.08 1.34
C GLN A 187 1.35 -4.75 0.36
N MET A 188 1.92 -5.89 0.73
CA MET A 188 2.91 -6.60 -0.09
C MET A 188 2.29 -7.38 -1.25
N THR A 189 1.00 -7.67 -1.21
CA THR A 189 0.33 -8.49 -2.23
C THR A 189 -0.61 -7.69 -3.15
N TYR A 190 -1.01 -6.48 -2.75
CA TYR A 190 -1.85 -5.60 -3.55
C TYR A 190 -1.07 -4.92 -4.69
N PRO A 191 -1.71 -4.54 -5.83
CA PRO A 191 -1.08 -3.71 -6.85
C PRO A 191 -0.57 -2.38 -6.30
N GLY A 192 0.53 -1.89 -6.85
CA GLY A 192 1.20 -0.67 -6.39
C GLY A 192 2.57 -0.95 -5.77
N VAL A 193 3.23 0.05 -5.26
CA VAL A 193 4.58 0.00 -4.67
C VAL A 193 4.48 0.14 -3.15
N PRO A 194 4.79 -0.91 -2.37
CA PRO A 194 4.71 -0.84 -0.92
C PRO A 194 5.77 0.11 -0.33
N CYS A 195 5.34 0.97 0.58
CA CYS A 195 6.21 1.86 1.34
C CYS A 195 6.10 1.52 2.83
N VAL A 196 7.18 1.02 3.41
CA VAL A 196 7.27 0.73 4.84
C VAL A 196 7.82 1.96 5.55
N TYR A 197 7.03 2.55 6.45
CA TYR A 197 7.52 3.61 7.33
C TYR A 197 8.36 2.99 8.45
N TYR A 198 9.59 3.49 8.63
CA TYR A 198 10.56 2.91 9.57
C TYR A 198 9.95 2.68 10.96
N GLY A 199 10.26 1.54 11.54
CA GLY A 199 9.79 1.16 12.87
C GLY A 199 8.42 0.45 12.89
N ASP A 200 7.64 0.48 11.82
CA ASP A 200 6.39 -0.31 11.77
C ASP A 200 6.70 -1.80 11.78
N GLU A 201 7.77 -2.21 11.12
CA GLU A 201 8.24 -3.60 11.05
C GLU A 201 8.76 -4.14 12.39
N ILE A 202 8.97 -3.28 13.37
CA ILE A 202 9.34 -3.67 14.74
C ILE A 202 8.24 -3.32 15.76
N GLY A 203 7.07 -2.88 15.30
CA GLY A 203 5.93 -2.58 16.16
C GLY A 203 6.04 -1.26 16.93
N LEU A 204 6.76 -0.27 16.38
CA LEU A 204 6.91 1.03 17.03
C LEU A 204 5.55 1.71 17.23
N GLN A 205 5.28 2.15 18.46
CA GLN A 205 4.05 2.84 18.85
C GLN A 205 4.23 4.36 18.81
N GLY A 206 3.17 5.10 18.50
CA GLY A 206 3.15 6.55 18.54
C GLY A 206 1.84 7.14 18.03
N PHE A 207 1.46 8.27 18.60
CA PHE A 207 0.36 9.10 18.12
C PHE A 207 0.82 10.01 16.98
N LYS A 208 0.21 11.19 16.80
CA LYS A 208 0.62 12.16 15.78
C LYS A 208 2.03 12.70 16.04
N ASP A 209 2.55 13.43 15.07
CA ASP A 209 3.78 14.21 15.21
C ASP A 209 3.78 15.02 16.54
N PRO A 210 4.86 14.97 17.34
CA PRO A 210 6.14 14.31 17.07
C PRO A 210 6.21 12.84 17.51
N SER A 211 5.17 12.29 18.16
CA SER A 211 5.22 10.97 18.80
C SER A 211 5.36 9.80 17.82
N ASN A 212 4.93 9.95 16.56
CA ASN A 212 5.13 8.95 15.49
C ASN A 212 6.55 8.94 14.91
N ARG A 213 7.40 9.97 15.22
CA ARG A 213 8.75 10.14 14.70
C ARG A 213 9.83 9.76 15.73
N ARG A 214 9.53 8.82 16.62
CA ARG A 214 10.49 8.32 17.63
C ARG A 214 11.70 7.69 16.94
N PRO A 215 12.90 7.75 17.57
CA PRO A 215 14.06 7.01 17.08
C PRO A 215 13.76 5.51 16.92
N TYR A 216 14.44 4.89 15.96
CA TYR A 216 14.35 3.45 15.76
C TYR A 216 14.92 2.70 16.96
N ASP A 217 14.15 1.75 17.48
CA ASP A 217 14.58 0.92 18.61
C ASP A 217 15.37 -0.31 18.10
N TRP A 218 16.67 -0.19 18.08
CA TRP A 218 17.57 -1.24 17.60
C TRP A 218 17.66 -2.45 18.53
N GLU A 219 17.39 -2.26 19.82
CA GLU A 219 17.64 -3.26 20.86
C GLU A 219 16.36 -4.02 21.24
N ASN A 220 15.24 -3.31 21.36
CA ASN A 220 13.99 -3.87 21.93
C ASN A 220 12.86 -4.03 20.90
N GLY A 221 13.14 -3.84 19.62
CA GLY A 221 12.16 -4.01 18.56
C GLY A 221 11.64 -5.45 18.45
N ASP A 222 10.40 -5.62 17.99
CA ASP A 222 9.77 -6.93 17.78
C ASP A 222 10.43 -7.70 16.62
N ASN A 223 11.29 -8.65 16.96
CA ASN A 223 11.99 -9.47 15.98
C ASN A 223 11.05 -10.41 15.20
N GLU A 224 9.98 -10.94 15.82
CA GLU A 224 9.02 -11.80 15.13
C GLU A 224 8.26 -11.02 14.06
N LEU A 225 7.82 -9.82 14.39
CA LEU A 225 7.16 -8.94 13.43
C LEU A 225 8.10 -8.57 12.28
N ARG A 226 9.37 -8.24 12.59
CA ARG A 226 10.39 -7.94 11.57
C ARG A 226 10.62 -9.11 10.61
N GLU A 227 10.77 -10.32 11.12
CA GLU A 227 10.92 -11.51 10.29
C GLU A 227 9.64 -11.78 9.45
N THR A 228 8.47 -11.43 9.96
CA THR A 228 7.21 -11.49 9.20
C THR A 228 7.23 -10.53 8.01
N TYR A 229 7.63 -9.27 8.21
CA TYR A 229 7.82 -8.30 7.12
C TYR A 229 8.82 -8.78 6.08
N LYS A 230 9.97 -9.32 6.50
CA LYS A 230 10.97 -9.89 5.57
C LYS A 230 10.39 -11.00 4.70
N LYS A 231 9.61 -11.92 5.28
CA LYS A 231 8.94 -12.98 4.52
C LYS A 231 7.97 -12.43 3.48
N PHE A 232 7.17 -11.44 3.84
CA PHE A 232 6.20 -10.85 2.93
C PHE A 232 6.88 -10.05 1.81
N ILE A 233 7.94 -9.31 2.14
CA ILE A 233 8.76 -8.59 1.16
C ILE A 233 9.44 -9.57 0.20
N ALA A 234 10.02 -10.66 0.71
CA ALA A 234 10.63 -11.70 -0.12
C ALA A 234 9.60 -12.33 -1.07
N ALA A 235 8.42 -12.71 -0.56
CA ALA A 235 7.35 -13.26 -1.38
C ALA A 235 6.99 -12.34 -2.54
N ARG A 236 6.88 -11.01 -2.31
CA ARG A 236 6.63 -10.03 -3.37
C ARG A 236 7.79 -9.93 -4.36
N ASN A 237 9.02 -9.82 -3.86
CA ASN A 237 10.18 -9.57 -4.72
C ASN A 237 10.53 -10.78 -5.59
N GLU A 238 10.31 -11.98 -5.11
CA GLU A 238 10.58 -13.23 -5.82
C GLU A 238 9.50 -13.58 -6.84
N ASN A 239 8.29 -13.02 -6.72
CA ASN A 239 7.14 -13.39 -7.54
C ASN A 239 6.59 -12.22 -8.35
N ILE A 240 6.87 -12.24 -9.66
CA ILE A 240 6.44 -11.19 -10.61
C ILE A 240 4.91 -11.00 -10.57
N VAL A 241 4.14 -12.07 -10.40
CA VAL A 241 2.68 -12.03 -10.35
C VAL A 241 2.15 -11.15 -9.21
N LEU A 242 2.85 -11.04 -8.08
CA LEU A 242 2.49 -10.14 -6.99
C LEU A 242 2.83 -8.68 -7.29
N ARG A 243 3.71 -8.42 -8.25
CA ARG A 243 4.08 -7.06 -8.69
C ARG A 243 3.21 -6.59 -9.84
N THR A 244 3.21 -7.34 -10.94
CA THR A 244 2.59 -6.95 -12.23
C THR A 244 1.55 -7.94 -12.74
N GLY A 245 1.12 -8.92 -11.93
CA GLY A 245 -0.03 -9.76 -12.27
C GLY A 245 -1.35 -8.98 -12.23
N GLU A 246 -2.34 -9.48 -12.94
CA GLU A 246 -3.70 -8.94 -12.92
C GLU A 246 -4.28 -9.04 -11.51
N PHE A 247 -5.04 -8.03 -11.10
CA PHE A 247 -5.84 -8.04 -9.87
C PHE A 247 -7.24 -8.53 -10.20
N LEU A 248 -7.65 -9.63 -9.58
CA LEU A 248 -8.99 -10.19 -9.71
C LEU A 248 -9.71 -10.11 -8.37
N PRO A 249 -10.79 -9.33 -8.24
CA PRO A 249 -11.60 -9.32 -7.03
C PRO A 249 -12.27 -10.67 -6.83
N LEU A 250 -12.26 -11.16 -5.58
CA LEU A 250 -13.01 -12.35 -5.18
C LEU A 250 -14.17 -11.95 -4.26
N PRO A 251 -15.19 -12.80 -4.08
CA PRO A 251 -16.30 -12.52 -3.19
C PRO A 251 -15.82 -12.05 -1.80
N SER A 252 -16.14 -10.81 -1.49
CA SER A 252 -15.80 -10.14 -0.23
C SER A 252 -17.10 -9.72 0.44
N TYR A 253 -17.25 -10.03 1.73
CA TYR A 253 -18.48 -9.81 2.48
C TYR A 253 -18.19 -9.82 3.99
N ASP A 254 -18.97 -9.15 4.77
CA ASP A 254 -18.86 -9.08 6.22
C ASP A 254 -17.38 -8.89 6.69
N ASP A 255 -16.80 -9.90 7.33
CA ASP A 255 -15.42 -9.89 7.84
C ASP A 255 -14.38 -10.43 6.84
N ILE A 256 -14.81 -10.79 5.62
CA ILE A 256 -13.95 -11.36 4.60
C ILE A 256 -13.62 -10.34 3.51
N PHE A 257 -12.32 -10.20 3.23
CA PHE A 257 -11.82 -9.51 2.05
C PHE A 257 -10.87 -10.43 1.28
N ALA A 258 -11.09 -10.60 -0.03
CA ALA A 258 -10.30 -11.53 -0.83
C ALA A 258 -10.11 -11.08 -2.27
N TYR A 259 -8.97 -11.44 -2.86
CA TYR A 259 -8.64 -11.22 -4.27
C TYR A 259 -7.62 -12.24 -4.75
N ALA A 260 -7.45 -12.32 -6.06
CA ALA A 260 -6.34 -13.07 -6.65
C ALA A 260 -5.41 -12.13 -7.43
N ARG A 261 -4.15 -12.55 -7.53
CA ARG A 261 -3.13 -11.98 -8.42
C ARG A 261 -2.78 -13.05 -9.44
N VAL A 262 -2.89 -12.75 -10.73
CA VAL A 262 -2.77 -13.79 -11.76
C VAL A 262 -2.00 -13.31 -13.00
N ILE A 263 -1.26 -14.24 -13.61
CA ILE A 263 -0.73 -14.15 -14.97
C ILE A 263 -1.24 -15.41 -15.69
N ARG A 264 -2.08 -15.23 -16.73
CA ARG A 264 -2.80 -16.33 -17.39
C ARG A 264 -2.36 -16.60 -18.83
N THR A 265 -1.83 -15.58 -19.48
CA THR A 265 -1.59 -15.59 -20.93
C THR A 265 -0.11 -15.57 -21.32
N GLY A 266 0.77 -15.84 -20.36
CA GLY A 266 2.21 -15.69 -20.57
C GLY A 266 2.70 -14.25 -20.57
N ARG A 267 1.82 -13.30 -20.18
CA ARG A 267 2.11 -11.87 -20.12
C ARG A 267 1.53 -11.23 -18.89
N ASP A 268 2.22 -10.26 -18.33
CA ASP A 268 1.74 -9.43 -17.24
C ASP A 268 0.79 -8.31 -17.72
N VAL A 269 0.33 -7.45 -16.83
CA VAL A 269 -0.59 -6.35 -17.17
C VAL A 269 0.04 -5.28 -18.10
N PHE A 270 1.37 -5.25 -18.22
CA PHE A 270 2.12 -4.35 -19.10
C PHE A 270 2.55 -5.03 -20.40
N ASP A 271 1.99 -6.18 -20.71
CA ASP A 271 2.29 -6.98 -21.89
C ASP A 271 3.76 -7.51 -21.96
N GLN A 272 4.43 -7.55 -20.78
CA GLN A 272 5.76 -8.14 -20.67
C GLN A 272 5.65 -9.65 -20.52
N GLU A 273 6.57 -10.39 -21.14
CA GLU A 273 6.62 -11.85 -21.02
C GLU A 273 6.82 -12.26 -19.55
N ALA A 274 5.94 -13.12 -19.07
CA ALA A 274 5.99 -13.64 -17.70
C ALA A 274 5.35 -15.01 -17.62
N LYS A 275 5.88 -15.87 -16.73
CA LYS A 275 5.33 -17.20 -16.51
C LYS A 275 3.92 -17.11 -15.93
N ASN A 276 3.00 -17.96 -16.42
CA ASN A 276 1.68 -18.12 -15.83
C ASN A 276 1.80 -18.54 -14.37
N ASP A 277 1.13 -17.82 -13.52
CA ASP A 277 1.14 -18.05 -12.07
C ASP A 277 -0.08 -17.42 -11.42
N ALA A 278 -0.47 -17.90 -10.24
CA ALA A 278 -1.59 -17.33 -9.50
C ALA A 278 -1.39 -17.42 -7.98
N TYR A 279 -1.80 -16.36 -7.31
CA TYR A 279 -1.92 -16.31 -5.87
C TYR A 279 -3.33 -15.88 -5.47
N LEU A 280 -3.87 -16.52 -4.46
CA LEU A 280 -5.10 -16.12 -3.79
C LEU A 280 -4.73 -15.50 -2.44
N VAL A 281 -5.30 -14.34 -2.16
CA VAL A 281 -5.12 -13.61 -0.90
C VAL A 281 -6.48 -13.46 -0.24
N ALA A 282 -6.58 -13.83 1.02
CA ALA A 282 -7.82 -13.69 1.77
C ALA A 282 -7.55 -13.30 3.23
N PHE A 283 -8.45 -12.49 3.78
CA PHE A 283 -8.37 -11.97 5.15
C PHE A 283 -9.68 -12.21 5.88
N ASN A 284 -9.57 -12.62 7.14
CA ASN A 284 -10.64 -12.62 8.12
C ASN A 284 -10.30 -11.61 9.22
N ARG A 285 -11.03 -10.50 9.30
CA ARG A 285 -10.79 -9.47 10.34
C ARG A 285 -11.48 -9.77 11.67
N SER A 286 -12.38 -10.78 11.73
CA SER A 286 -13.06 -11.15 12.98
C SER A 286 -12.03 -11.45 14.06
N ARG A 287 -12.27 -10.96 15.30
CA ARG A 287 -11.41 -11.24 16.45
C ARG A 287 -11.66 -12.61 17.05
N TYR A 288 -12.85 -13.15 16.84
CA TYR A 288 -13.36 -14.27 17.64
C TYR A 288 -13.83 -15.46 16.79
N GLU A 289 -14.22 -15.20 15.54
CA GLU A 289 -14.91 -16.20 14.74
C GLU A 289 -14.07 -16.65 13.55
N GLU A 290 -13.99 -17.94 13.39
CA GLU A 290 -13.52 -18.53 12.13
C GLU A 290 -14.52 -18.25 11.02
N ARG A 291 -14.02 -18.12 9.80
CA ARG A 291 -14.85 -17.91 8.60
C ARG A 291 -14.54 -18.95 7.55
N PHE A 292 -15.53 -19.76 7.24
CA PHE A 292 -15.45 -20.63 6.06
C PHE A 292 -15.64 -19.81 4.80
N VAL A 293 -14.76 -20.03 3.80
CA VAL A 293 -14.79 -19.36 2.51
C VAL A 293 -14.76 -20.38 1.38
N SER A 294 -15.41 -20.04 0.27
CA SER A 294 -15.45 -20.84 -0.93
C SER A 294 -15.38 -19.92 -2.15
N PHE A 295 -14.29 -19.99 -2.90
CA PHE A 295 -14.04 -19.12 -4.05
C PHE A 295 -14.10 -19.92 -5.35
N ASP A 296 -14.82 -19.41 -6.35
CA ASP A 296 -14.71 -19.91 -7.72
C ASP A 296 -13.37 -19.44 -8.29
N VAL A 297 -12.56 -20.38 -8.75
CA VAL A 297 -11.22 -20.14 -9.31
C VAL A 297 -11.08 -20.70 -10.73
N SER A 298 -12.21 -21.03 -11.36
CA SER A 298 -12.25 -21.71 -12.66
C SER A 298 -11.52 -20.98 -13.78
N ASP A 299 -11.44 -19.65 -13.69
CA ASP A 299 -10.85 -18.80 -14.71
C ASP A 299 -9.31 -18.76 -14.67
N PHE A 300 -8.71 -19.15 -13.54
CA PHE A 300 -7.27 -18.98 -13.37
C PHE A 300 -6.56 -20.14 -12.66
N ALA A 301 -7.27 -21.09 -12.06
CA ALA A 301 -6.63 -22.15 -11.28
C ALA A 301 -7.32 -23.53 -11.42
N ASN A 302 -6.47 -24.56 -11.42
CA ASN A 302 -6.84 -25.96 -11.27
C ASN A 302 -5.75 -26.66 -10.45
N GLY A 303 -6.02 -27.78 -9.80
CA GLY A 303 -5.00 -28.46 -8.99
C GLY A 303 -5.11 -28.11 -7.51
N ILE A 304 -4.10 -27.45 -6.94
CA ILE A 304 -4.05 -27.21 -5.50
C ILE A 304 -3.50 -25.81 -5.19
N PHE A 305 -4.02 -25.19 -4.14
CA PHE A 305 -3.40 -24.03 -3.50
C PHE A 305 -2.61 -24.46 -2.26
N ILE A 306 -1.41 -23.90 -2.11
CA ILE A 306 -0.52 -24.16 -0.97
C ILE A 306 -0.24 -22.82 -0.30
N ASP A 307 -0.32 -22.77 1.03
CA ASP A 307 0.03 -21.56 1.79
C ASP A 307 1.51 -21.24 1.57
N ALA A 308 1.81 -20.02 1.14
CA ALA A 308 3.17 -19.59 0.78
C ALA A 308 4.13 -19.57 1.99
N PHE A 309 3.58 -19.54 3.22
CA PHE A 309 4.37 -19.50 4.46
C PHE A 309 4.27 -20.77 5.30
N ASP A 310 3.34 -21.68 4.96
CA ASP A 310 3.16 -22.97 5.60
C ASP A 310 2.78 -24.04 4.55
N ASN A 311 3.76 -24.71 4.00
CA ASN A 311 3.57 -25.71 2.96
C ASN A 311 2.80 -26.97 3.40
N THR A 312 2.49 -27.10 4.69
CA THR A 312 1.62 -28.17 5.21
C THR A 312 0.15 -27.88 4.95
N ARG A 313 -0.23 -26.61 4.80
CA ARG A 313 -1.60 -26.17 4.50
C ARG A 313 -1.84 -26.22 2.98
N LYS A 314 -2.64 -27.18 2.57
CA LYS A 314 -2.92 -27.46 1.16
C LYS A 314 -4.41 -27.56 0.91
N PHE A 315 -4.89 -26.83 -0.10
CA PHE A 315 -6.30 -26.69 -0.42
C PHE A 315 -6.57 -27.09 -1.87
N PRO A 316 -7.08 -28.30 -2.12
CA PRO A 316 -7.34 -28.79 -3.48
C PRO A 316 -8.52 -28.02 -4.12
N VAL A 317 -8.37 -27.71 -5.41
CA VAL A 317 -9.47 -27.19 -6.21
C VAL A 317 -10.41 -28.34 -6.55
N LYS A 318 -11.65 -28.28 -6.08
CA LYS A 318 -12.70 -29.24 -6.35
C LYS A 318 -13.89 -28.55 -6.98
N ARG A 319 -14.44 -29.10 -8.08
CA ARG A 319 -15.61 -28.52 -8.79
C ARG A 319 -15.42 -27.02 -9.08
N LYS A 320 -14.21 -26.64 -9.55
CA LYS A 320 -13.83 -25.23 -9.85
C LYS A 320 -13.73 -24.30 -8.63
N ARG A 321 -13.80 -24.83 -7.43
CA ARG A 321 -13.76 -24.05 -6.19
C ARG A 321 -12.61 -24.45 -5.29
N VAL A 322 -12.04 -23.49 -4.60
CA VAL A 322 -11.17 -23.71 -3.46
C VAL A 322 -11.92 -23.32 -2.18
N GLU A 323 -11.82 -24.18 -1.17
CA GLU A 323 -12.56 -24.05 0.09
C GLU A 323 -11.63 -24.21 1.27
N PHE A 324 -11.75 -23.32 2.24
CA PHE A 324 -10.96 -23.36 3.48
C PHE A 324 -11.58 -22.50 4.58
N THR A 325 -11.06 -22.68 5.80
CA THR A 325 -11.45 -21.86 6.94
C THR A 325 -10.31 -20.91 7.31
N LEU A 326 -10.63 -19.64 7.48
CA LEU A 326 -9.76 -18.61 8.01
C LEU A 326 -9.98 -18.45 9.51
N LYS A 327 -8.90 -18.50 10.27
CA LYS A 327 -8.93 -18.23 11.71
C LYS A 327 -9.23 -16.75 12.01
N PRO A 328 -9.58 -16.39 13.26
CA PRO A 328 -9.66 -15.01 13.66
C PRO A 328 -8.36 -14.23 13.39
N LEU A 329 -8.48 -13.01 12.87
CA LEU A 329 -7.38 -12.12 12.51
C LEU A 329 -6.32 -12.76 11.59
N GLU A 330 -6.75 -13.62 10.69
CA GLU A 330 -5.86 -14.31 9.75
C GLU A 330 -5.87 -13.67 8.38
N GLY A 331 -4.68 -13.49 7.81
CA GLY A 331 -4.45 -13.28 6.38
C GLY A 331 -3.65 -14.44 5.80
N VAL A 332 -4.03 -14.92 4.62
CA VAL A 332 -3.34 -16.00 3.91
C VAL A 332 -2.89 -15.56 2.52
N LEU A 333 -1.75 -16.09 2.10
CA LEU A 333 -1.24 -16.01 0.73
C LEU A 333 -1.11 -17.44 0.20
N LEU A 334 -2.00 -17.82 -0.70
CA LEU A 334 -2.07 -19.17 -1.24
C LEU A 334 -1.53 -19.20 -2.67
N HIS A 335 -0.46 -19.94 -2.89
CA HIS A 335 0.17 -20.14 -4.20
C HIS A 335 -0.49 -21.30 -4.95
N HIS A 336 -0.86 -21.07 -6.18
CA HIS A 336 -1.44 -22.10 -7.05
C HIS A 336 -0.37 -23.01 -7.62
N VAL A 337 -0.55 -24.32 -7.45
CA VAL A 337 0.24 -25.37 -8.10
C VAL A 337 -0.68 -26.13 -9.06
N PRO A 338 -0.44 -26.03 -10.38
CA PRO A 338 -1.27 -26.69 -11.38
C PRO A 338 -1.29 -28.20 -11.21
N GLN A 339 -2.40 -28.83 -11.56
CA GLN A 339 -2.45 -30.26 -11.70
C GLN A 339 -1.52 -30.68 -12.86
N GLN A 340 -0.56 -31.54 -12.56
CA GLN A 340 0.25 -32.14 -13.63
C GLN A 340 -0.67 -32.97 -14.53
N LYS A 341 -0.58 -32.74 -15.82
CA LYS A 341 -1.32 -33.50 -16.84
C LYS A 341 -0.81 -34.93 -16.94
#